data_a8db59ead95caad592253454ef169bd0
#
_entry.id   a8db59ead95caad592253454ef169bd0
#
_cell.length_a   1.000
_cell.length_b   1.000
_cell.length_c   1.000
_cell.angle_alpha   90.00
_cell.angle_beta   90.00
_cell.angle_gamma   90.00
#
_symmetry.space_group_name_H-M   'P 1'
#
loop_
_entity.id
_entity.type
_entity.pdbx_description
1 polymer ?
#
loop_
_entity_poly.entity_id
_entity_poly.type
_entity_poly.pdbx_seq_one_letter_code
_entity_poly.pdbx_strand_id
1 'polypeptide(L)'
;MRVAVVGGGIAGLAAAHELADRPDVEVVVLEAGDRLGGKVATAPFAGVDLDLAPDAFLARRPEAVQLCRELGLEDRMVAPASGSAWVWTRGRLRRLPAGLLLGVPTDVRALLRSGVLSPLGALRASLEPLLPGSPLGSDATIGSVMRRRLG
;
A
#
# COMPACT_ATOMS: atom_id res chain seq x y z
N MET A 1 9.70 -31.69 12.61
CA MET A 1 10.57 -30.50 12.82
C MET A 1 9.75 -29.43 13.53
N ARG A 2 10.35 -28.64 14.46
CA ARG A 2 9.65 -27.54 15.11
C ARG A 2 10.12 -26.19 14.54
N VAL A 3 9.19 -25.33 14.11
CA VAL A 3 9.46 -24.02 13.50
C VAL A 3 8.81 -22.94 14.37
N ALA A 4 9.58 -21.93 14.76
CA ALA A 4 9.07 -20.75 15.45
C ALA A 4 8.96 -19.58 14.45
N VAL A 5 7.76 -19.04 14.30
CA VAL A 5 7.49 -17.81 13.52
C VAL A 5 7.40 -16.65 14.50
N VAL A 6 8.31 -15.68 14.37
CA VAL A 6 8.35 -14.51 15.24
C VAL A 6 7.57 -13.36 14.63
N GLY A 7 6.51 -12.93 15.31
CA GLY A 7 5.57 -11.90 14.89
C GLY A 7 4.28 -12.45 14.31
N GLY A 8 3.15 -12.14 14.95
CA GLY A 8 1.80 -12.54 14.56
C GLY A 8 1.09 -11.55 13.63
N GLY A 9 1.83 -10.75 12.86
CA GLY A 9 1.27 -9.93 11.78
C GLY A 9 0.95 -10.76 10.55
N ILE A 10 0.39 -10.14 9.51
CA ILE A 10 -0.08 -10.84 8.30
C ILE A 10 1.01 -11.70 7.65
N ALA A 11 2.26 -11.25 7.62
CA ALA A 11 3.36 -12.01 7.03
C ALA A 11 3.70 -13.27 7.85
N GLY A 12 3.74 -13.15 9.19
CA GLY A 12 4.00 -14.29 10.07
C GLY A 12 2.85 -15.29 10.07
N LEU A 13 1.61 -14.81 10.08
CA LEU A 13 0.43 -15.67 10.00
C LEU A 13 0.33 -16.40 8.67
N ALA A 14 0.63 -15.74 7.54
CA ALA A 14 0.67 -16.38 6.23
C ALA A 14 1.77 -17.47 6.15
N ALA A 15 2.96 -17.18 6.69
CA ALA A 15 4.03 -18.17 6.77
C ALA A 15 3.67 -19.37 7.67
N ALA A 16 3.00 -19.10 8.80
CA ALA A 16 2.53 -20.17 9.69
C ALA A 16 1.44 -21.02 9.02
N HIS A 17 0.52 -20.41 8.28
CA HIS A 17 -0.51 -21.09 7.51
C HIS A 17 0.10 -22.04 6.47
N GLU A 18 1.01 -21.56 5.65
CA GLU A 18 1.71 -22.34 4.63
C GLU A 18 2.49 -23.53 5.22
N LEU A 19 3.03 -23.37 6.42
CA LEU A 19 3.76 -24.43 7.10
C LEU A 19 2.86 -25.42 7.84
N ALA A 20 1.65 -25.00 8.24
CA ALA A 20 0.74 -25.85 9.02
C ALA A 20 0.21 -27.05 8.24
N ASP A 21 0.17 -26.98 6.91
CA ASP A 21 -0.24 -28.07 6.05
C ASP A 21 0.82 -29.19 5.91
N ARG A 22 2.00 -28.99 6.51
CA ARG A 22 3.10 -29.98 6.49
C ARG A 22 3.01 -30.91 7.69
N PRO A 23 2.78 -32.21 7.50
CA PRO A 23 2.55 -33.15 8.60
C PRO A 23 3.79 -33.37 9.48
N ASP A 24 4.98 -33.05 8.99
CA ASP A 24 6.25 -33.21 9.70
C ASP A 24 6.70 -31.93 10.42
N VAL A 25 5.91 -30.85 10.39
CA VAL A 25 6.22 -29.54 10.94
C VAL A 25 5.24 -29.18 12.06
N GLU A 26 5.77 -28.90 13.24
CA GLU A 26 5.07 -28.25 14.33
C GLU A 26 5.37 -26.75 14.26
N VAL A 27 4.33 -25.91 14.08
CA VAL A 27 4.49 -24.45 13.95
C VAL A 27 4.07 -23.78 15.24
N VAL A 28 4.92 -22.87 15.75
CA VAL A 28 4.63 -22.02 16.90
C VAL A 28 4.78 -20.57 16.49
N VAL A 29 3.73 -19.76 16.66
CA VAL A 29 3.77 -18.31 16.44
C VAL A 29 4.05 -17.61 17.76
N LEU A 30 5.09 -16.78 17.79
CA LEU A 30 5.47 -15.96 18.93
C LEU A 30 5.09 -14.50 18.63
N GLU A 31 4.15 -13.96 19.42
CA GLU A 31 3.71 -12.57 19.32
C GLU A 31 4.03 -11.84 20.62
N ALA A 32 4.57 -10.62 20.51
CA ALA A 32 4.93 -9.81 21.66
C ALA A 32 3.74 -9.03 22.25
N GLY A 33 2.73 -8.79 21.43
CA GLY A 33 1.51 -8.09 21.82
C GLY A 33 0.44 -9.03 22.37
N ASP A 34 -0.69 -8.46 22.72
CA ASP A 34 -1.86 -9.15 23.29
C ASP A 34 -2.82 -9.70 22.21
N ARG A 35 -2.56 -9.41 20.92
CA ARG A 35 -3.37 -9.87 19.80
C ARG A 35 -2.55 -10.21 18.57
N LEU A 36 -3.07 -11.10 17.74
CA LEU A 36 -2.57 -11.37 16.40
C LEU A 36 -3.10 -10.31 15.39
N GLY A 37 -2.54 -10.28 14.17
CA GLY A 37 -2.92 -9.37 13.09
C GLY A 37 -1.95 -8.22 12.89
N GLY A 38 -1.20 -7.82 13.91
CA GLY A 38 -0.23 -6.73 13.83
C GLY A 38 -0.89 -5.40 13.38
N LYS A 39 -0.50 -4.86 12.23
CA LYS A 39 -1.08 -3.63 11.66
C LYS A 39 -2.48 -3.80 11.07
N VAL A 40 -2.91 -5.01 10.77
CA VAL A 40 -4.30 -5.30 10.38
C VAL A 40 -5.14 -5.27 11.64
N ALA A 41 -5.89 -4.22 11.82
CA ALA A 41 -6.68 -3.98 13.03
C ALA A 41 -7.89 -3.13 12.71
N THR A 42 -9.00 -3.49 13.32
CA THR A 42 -10.28 -2.77 13.24
C THR A 42 -10.66 -2.33 14.65
N ALA A 43 -11.25 -1.16 14.77
CA ALA A 43 -11.79 -0.65 16.03
C ALA A 43 -13.12 0.06 15.81
N PRO A 44 -14.02 0.07 16.81
CA PRO A 44 -15.27 0.80 16.73
C PRO A 44 -15.01 2.31 16.75
N PHE A 45 -15.62 3.02 15.79
CA PHE A 45 -15.58 4.47 15.69
C PHE A 45 -16.96 5.00 15.26
N ALA A 46 -17.55 5.86 16.06
CA ALA A 46 -18.85 6.50 15.78
C ALA A 46 -19.98 5.52 15.38
N GLY A 47 -20.00 4.32 15.99
CA GLY A 47 -21.03 3.30 15.75
C GLY A 47 -20.79 2.41 14.52
N VAL A 48 -19.65 2.52 13.88
CA VAL A 48 -19.20 1.63 12.79
C VAL A 48 -17.82 1.06 13.11
N ASP A 49 -17.51 -0.09 12.56
CA ASP A 49 -16.16 -0.65 12.62
C ASP A 49 -15.27 0.01 11.56
N LEU A 50 -14.15 0.55 11.99
CA LEU A 50 -13.19 1.26 11.13
C LEU A 50 -11.85 0.52 11.14
N ASP A 51 -11.30 0.26 9.97
CA ASP A 51 -9.95 -0.25 9.83
C ASP A 51 -8.93 0.84 10.18
N LEU A 52 -8.01 0.52 11.12
CA LEU A 52 -7.06 1.49 11.66
C LEU A 52 -5.83 1.68 10.77
N ALA A 53 -5.57 0.73 9.89
CA ALA A 53 -4.39 0.74 9.03
C ALA A 53 -4.72 0.16 7.65
N PRO A 54 -4.10 -0.94 7.14
CA PRO A 54 -4.40 -1.40 5.79
C PRO A 54 -5.84 -1.92 5.73
N ASP A 55 -6.62 -1.33 4.83
CA ASP A 55 -8.02 -1.64 4.53
C ASP A 55 -8.21 -2.37 3.19
N ALA A 56 -7.13 -2.49 2.42
CA ALA A 56 -7.18 -3.09 1.10
C ALA A 56 -5.85 -3.70 0.67
N PHE A 57 -5.91 -4.60 -0.28
CA PHE A 57 -4.73 -5.14 -0.96
C PHE A 57 -4.90 -5.08 -2.49
N LEU A 58 -3.79 -5.21 -3.21
CA LEU A 58 -3.80 -5.15 -4.68
C LEU A 58 -4.24 -6.48 -5.29
N ALA A 59 -5.45 -6.55 -5.82
CA ALA A 59 -6.00 -7.75 -6.46
C ALA A 59 -5.20 -8.25 -7.68
N ARG A 60 -4.32 -7.43 -8.26
CA ARG A 60 -3.39 -7.85 -9.31
C ARG A 60 -2.26 -8.77 -8.81
N ARG A 61 -2.11 -8.90 -7.49
CA ARG A 61 -1.19 -9.86 -6.88
C ARG A 61 -1.97 -11.10 -6.50
N PRO A 62 -1.67 -12.25 -7.12
CA PRO A 62 -2.45 -13.46 -6.93
C PRO A 62 -2.34 -14.04 -5.52
N GLU A 63 -1.23 -13.79 -4.84
CA GLU A 63 -0.90 -14.42 -3.55
C GLU A 63 -1.95 -14.12 -2.47
N ALA A 64 -2.37 -12.83 -2.35
CA ALA A 64 -3.37 -12.44 -1.36
C ALA A 64 -4.77 -12.95 -1.72
N VAL A 65 -5.13 -12.96 -3.01
CA VAL A 65 -6.39 -13.50 -3.50
C VAL A 65 -6.46 -15.01 -3.25
N GLN A 66 -5.37 -15.72 -3.51
CA GLN A 66 -5.27 -17.16 -3.30
C GLN A 66 -5.42 -17.50 -1.80
N LEU A 67 -4.71 -16.80 -0.92
CA LEU A 67 -4.85 -16.99 0.52
C LEU A 67 -6.30 -16.76 0.99
N CYS A 68 -6.98 -15.74 0.48
CA CYS A 68 -8.41 -15.51 0.80
C CYS A 68 -9.28 -16.69 0.35
N ARG A 69 -9.01 -17.30 -0.80
CA ARG A 69 -9.73 -18.48 -1.28
C ARG A 69 -9.49 -19.71 -0.40
N GLU A 70 -8.25 -19.97 -0.05
CA GLU A 70 -7.84 -21.08 0.83
C GLU A 70 -8.51 -20.97 2.20
N LEU A 71 -8.68 -19.74 2.68
CA LEU A 71 -9.38 -19.43 3.95
C LEU A 71 -10.92 -19.36 3.82
N GLY A 72 -11.49 -19.61 2.62
CA GLY A 72 -12.94 -19.53 2.39
C GLY A 72 -13.51 -18.12 2.49
N LEU A 73 -12.70 -17.09 2.21
CA LEU A 73 -13.08 -15.68 2.31
C LEU A 73 -13.40 -15.05 0.93
N GLU A 74 -13.47 -15.84 -0.14
CA GLU A 74 -13.66 -15.32 -1.50
C GLU A 74 -14.93 -14.47 -1.63
N ASP A 75 -16.06 -14.94 -1.08
CA ASP A 75 -17.34 -14.22 -1.13
C ASP A 75 -17.37 -12.94 -0.28
N ARG A 76 -16.38 -12.76 0.58
CA ARG A 76 -16.22 -11.58 1.42
C ARG A 76 -15.31 -10.51 0.81
N MET A 77 -14.63 -10.83 -0.29
CA MET A 77 -13.80 -9.85 -1.01
C MET A 77 -14.70 -8.89 -1.77
N VAL A 78 -14.52 -7.59 -1.54
CA VAL A 78 -15.25 -6.53 -2.22
C VAL A 78 -14.28 -5.60 -2.95
N ALA A 79 -14.67 -5.17 -4.13
CA ALA A 79 -13.93 -4.14 -4.86
C ALA A 79 -14.41 -2.74 -4.44
N PRO A 80 -13.53 -1.74 -4.43
CA PRO A 80 -13.96 -0.36 -4.22
C PRO A 80 -15.02 0.08 -5.24
N ALA A 81 -16.05 0.77 -4.79
CA ALA A 81 -17.09 1.31 -5.67
C ALA A 81 -16.55 2.32 -6.69
N SER A 82 -15.40 2.94 -6.42
CA SER A 82 -14.71 3.87 -7.30
C SER A 82 -13.22 3.56 -7.34
N GLY A 83 -12.67 3.40 -8.54
CA GLY A 83 -11.22 3.31 -8.75
C GLY A 83 -10.49 4.66 -8.71
N SER A 84 -11.13 5.72 -8.21
CA SER A 84 -10.57 7.07 -8.16
C SER A 84 -10.09 7.40 -6.75
N ALA A 85 -8.84 7.79 -6.64
CA ALA A 85 -8.29 8.33 -5.40
C ALA A 85 -8.32 9.88 -5.43
N TRP A 86 -8.52 10.49 -4.26
CA TRP A 86 -8.62 11.92 -4.10
C TRP A 86 -7.69 12.39 -3.00
N VAL A 87 -7.17 13.61 -3.13
CA VAL A 87 -6.32 14.24 -2.13
C VAL A 87 -6.87 15.62 -1.78
N TRP A 88 -6.95 15.92 -0.49
CA TRP A 88 -7.23 17.29 -0.02
C TRP A 88 -5.94 18.12 -0.10
N THR A 89 -5.94 19.10 -0.97
CA THR A 89 -4.78 19.99 -1.13
C THR A 89 -5.22 21.39 -1.55
N ARG A 90 -4.58 22.41 -0.98
CA ARG A 90 -4.86 23.83 -1.24
C ARG A 90 -6.35 24.17 -1.12
N GLY A 91 -6.96 23.75 0.00
CA GLY A 91 -8.32 24.09 0.38
C GLY A 91 -9.43 23.38 -0.41
N ARG A 92 -9.13 22.36 -1.21
CA ARG A 92 -10.14 21.57 -1.91
C ARG A 92 -9.71 20.13 -2.21
N LEU A 93 -10.72 19.28 -2.40
CA LEU A 93 -10.53 17.91 -2.82
C LEU A 93 -10.19 17.85 -4.32
N ARG A 94 -9.09 17.17 -4.67
CA ARG A 94 -8.63 17.00 -6.04
C ARG A 94 -8.46 15.54 -6.37
N ARG A 95 -8.91 15.15 -7.54
CA ARG A 95 -8.73 13.79 -8.03
C ARG A 95 -7.27 13.56 -8.40
N LEU A 96 -6.71 12.45 -7.93
CA LEU A 96 -5.38 12.02 -8.37
C LEU A 96 -5.42 11.61 -9.84
N PRO A 97 -4.35 11.89 -10.61
CA PRO A 97 -4.28 11.48 -12.00
C PRO A 97 -4.30 9.95 -12.12
N ALA A 98 -4.83 9.43 -13.21
CA ALA A 98 -4.69 8.02 -13.55
C ALA A 98 -3.21 7.68 -13.83
N GLY A 99 -2.86 6.40 -13.75
CA GLY A 99 -1.51 5.93 -14.07
C GLY A 99 -0.46 6.23 -12.99
N LEU A 100 -0.87 6.28 -11.72
CA LEU A 100 0.09 6.31 -10.62
C LEU A 100 0.70 4.92 -10.41
N LEU A 101 2.01 4.83 -10.46
CA LEU A 101 2.76 3.63 -10.04
C LEU A 101 3.39 3.90 -8.67
N LEU A 102 2.88 3.22 -7.64
CA LEU A 102 3.31 3.40 -6.23
C LEU A 102 3.27 4.89 -5.78
N GLY A 103 2.26 5.64 -6.26
CA GLY A 103 2.14 7.07 -5.95
C GLY A 103 2.95 8.00 -6.87
N VAL A 104 3.78 7.45 -7.76
CA VAL A 104 4.57 8.23 -8.73
C VAL A 104 3.78 8.39 -10.02
N PRO A 105 3.57 9.63 -10.51
CA PRO A 105 2.88 9.85 -11.78
C PRO A 105 3.74 9.34 -12.95
N THR A 106 3.12 8.52 -13.81
CA THR A 106 3.74 8.04 -15.04
C THR A 106 3.42 8.93 -16.26
N ASP A 107 2.40 9.78 -16.14
CA ASP A 107 2.00 10.75 -17.15
C ASP A 107 2.02 12.17 -16.57
N VAL A 108 3.01 12.96 -17.01
CA VAL A 108 3.18 14.36 -16.60
C VAL A 108 1.99 15.22 -17.03
N ARG A 109 1.42 14.97 -18.22
CA ARG A 109 0.26 15.74 -18.71
C ARG A 109 -0.97 15.51 -17.85
N ALA A 110 -1.24 14.26 -17.47
CA ALA A 110 -2.31 13.92 -16.54
C ALA A 110 -2.10 14.58 -15.16
N LEU A 111 -0.86 14.58 -14.67
CA LEU A 111 -0.48 15.24 -13.43
C LEU A 111 -0.76 16.76 -13.47
N LEU A 112 -0.35 17.44 -14.55
CA LEU A 112 -0.57 18.87 -14.74
C LEU A 112 -2.07 19.23 -14.77
N ARG A 113 -2.87 18.44 -15.49
CA ARG A 113 -4.33 18.61 -15.61
C ARG A 113 -5.08 18.31 -14.30
N SER A 114 -4.56 17.48 -13.45
CA SER A 114 -5.21 17.11 -12.17
C SER A 114 -5.37 18.30 -11.22
N GLY A 115 -4.57 19.33 -11.37
CA GLY A 115 -4.49 20.46 -10.48
C GLY A 115 -3.97 20.12 -9.07
N VAL A 116 -3.39 18.94 -8.88
CA VAL A 116 -2.76 18.52 -7.61
C VAL A 116 -1.53 19.38 -7.32
N LEU A 117 -0.77 19.73 -8.33
CA LEU A 117 0.38 20.62 -8.20
C LEU A 117 -0.04 22.09 -8.11
N SER A 118 0.77 22.92 -7.44
CA SER A 118 0.68 24.37 -7.54
C SER A 118 1.12 24.84 -8.94
N PRO A 119 0.79 26.07 -9.38
CA PRO A 119 1.27 26.58 -10.65
C PRO A 119 2.80 26.52 -10.82
N LEU A 120 3.53 26.89 -9.76
CA LEU A 120 5.00 26.79 -9.73
C LEU A 120 5.48 25.33 -9.78
N GLY A 121 4.82 24.45 -9.02
CA GLY A 121 5.12 23.00 -9.06
C GLY A 121 4.81 22.39 -10.43
N ALA A 122 3.74 22.84 -11.09
CA ALA A 122 3.39 22.42 -12.43
C ALA A 122 4.46 22.85 -13.45
N LEU A 123 4.91 24.11 -13.38
CA LEU A 123 6.00 24.62 -14.21
C LEU A 123 7.28 23.82 -14.00
N ARG A 124 7.67 23.59 -12.74
CA ARG A 124 8.85 22.78 -12.40
C ARG A 124 8.74 21.35 -12.93
N ALA A 125 7.60 20.70 -12.75
CA ALA A 125 7.37 19.34 -13.25
C ALA A 125 7.41 19.26 -14.79
N SER A 126 7.00 20.32 -15.49
CA SER A 126 7.08 20.40 -16.96
C SER A 126 8.53 20.48 -17.44
N LEU A 127 9.43 21.02 -16.65
CA LEU A 127 10.86 21.14 -16.98
C LEU A 127 11.67 19.88 -16.60
N GLU A 128 11.04 18.93 -15.87
CA GLU A 128 11.71 17.71 -15.41
C GLU A 128 12.46 16.93 -16.51
N PRO A 129 11.88 16.73 -17.71
CA PRO A 129 12.58 16.04 -18.80
C PRO A 129 13.85 16.72 -19.29
N LEU A 130 13.99 18.02 -19.02
CA LEU A 130 15.16 18.82 -19.42
C LEU A 130 16.23 18.86 -18.34
N LEU A 131 15.92 18.39 -17.13
CA LEU A 131 16.88 18.39 -16.02
C LEU A 131 17.85 17.21 -16.16
N PRO A 132 19.16 17.44 -15.99
CA PRO A 132 20.13 16.37 -16.02
C PRO A 132 19.82 15.33 -14.94
N GLY A 133 20.02 14.05 -15.29
CA GLY A 133 19.88 12.95 -14.36
C GLY A 133 20.88 13.12 -13.21
N SER A 134 20.39 13.31 -12.00
CA SER A 134 21.27 13.26 -10.82
C SER A 134 21.45 11.81 -10.39
N PRO A 135 22.67 11.34 -10.14
CA PRO A 135 22.88 10.01 -9.60
C PRO A 135 22.13 9.90 -8.27
N LEU A 136 21.28 8.88 -8.18
CA LEU A 136 20.62 8.51 -6.93
C LEU A 136 21.62 7.75 -6.08
N GLY A 137 21.78 8.13 -4.82
CA GLY A 137 22.54 7.32 -3.88
C GLY A 137 21.90 5.92 -3.74
N SER A 138 22.69 4.95 -3.32
CA SER A 138 22.27 3.55 -3.18
C SER A 138 21.05 3.34 -2.26
N ASP A 139 20.72 4.33 -1.44
CA ASP A 139 19.62 4.27 -0.45
C ASP A 139 18.76 5.54 -0.49
N ALA A 140 18.33 5.95 -1.68
CA ALA A 140 17.48 7.11 -1.85
C ALA A 140 16.00 6.74 -1.60
N THR A 141 15.33 7.42 -0.67
CA THR A 141 13.89 7.24 -0.45
C THR A 141 13.08 7.83 -1.62
N ILE A 142 11.91 7.22 -1.93
CA ILE A 142 11.00 7.75 -2.97
C ILE A 142 10.68 9.23 -2.72
N GLY A 143 10.40 9.61 -1.46
CA GLY A 143 10.12 11.00 -1.11
C GLY A 143 11.27 11.96 -1.39
N SER A 144 12.53 11.55 -1.20
CA SER A 144 13.70 12.37 -1.52
C SER A 144 13.87 12.57 -3.02
N VAL A 145 13.64 11.51 -3.79
CA VAL A 145 13.66 11.55 -5.27
C VAL A 145 12.58 12.49 -5.80
N MET A 146 11.34 12.34 -5.30
CA MET A 146 10.21 13.16 -5.72
C MET A 146 10.42 14.65 -5.41
N ARG A 147 10.88 14.99 -4.19
CA ARG A 147 11.21 16.39 -3.84
C ARG A 147 12.33 16.96 -4.70
N ARG A 148 13.34 16.17 -5.02
CA ARG A 148 14.46 16.62 -5.86
C ARG A 148 14.03 16.88 -7.30
N ARG A 149 13.17 16.03 -7.85
CA ARG A 149 12.76 16.07 -9.27
C ARG A 149 11.54 16.97 -9.49
N LEU A 150 10.55 16.91 -8.64
CA LEU A 150 9.28 17.59 -8.83
C LEU A 150 9.06 18.80 -7.89
N GLY A 151 9.84 18.92 -6.84
CA GLY A 151 9.76 20.06 -5.89
C GLY A 151 9.05 19.77 -4.61
#